data_2843194affeacb84f4297a8ae74a6b9d
#
_entry.id   2843194affeacb84f4297a8ae74a6b9d
#
_cell.length_a   1.000
_cell.length_b   1.000
_cell.length_c   1.000
_cell.angle_alpha   90.00
_cell.angle_beta   90.00
_cell.angle_gamma   90.00
#
_symmetry.space_group_name_H-M   'P 1'
#
loop_
_entity.id
_entity.type
_entity.pdbx_description
1 polymer ?
#
loop_
_entity_poly.entity_id
_entity_poly.type
_entity_poly.pdbx_seq_one_letter_code
_entity_poly.pdbx_strand_id
1 'polypeptide(L)'
;MTDRSNLAVVRNPLLALPAVQRIPELPAEAQALLIEILADIARDARGRAQQSWIKNKGPMAAYWKAVGAYAEHLRRACRRATLERTS
;
A
#
# COMPACT_ATOMS: atom_id res chain seq x y z
N MET A 1 3.08 -24.40 13.30
CA MET A 1 2.87 -24.09 11.86
C MET A 1 2.58 -22.62 11.70
N THR A 2 3.31 -21.98 10.82
CA THR A 2 3.14 -20.54 10.60
C THR A 2 1.82 -20.26 9.89
N ASP A 3 1.00 -19.40 10.46
CA ASP A 3 -0.25 -19.00 9.84
C ASP A 3 0.04 -18.09 8.64
N ARG A 4 -0.26 -18.58 7.43
CA ARG A 4 -0.03 -17.84 6.19
C ARG A 4 -0.80 -16.53 6.12
N SER A 5 -1.94 -16.45 6.83
CA SER A 5 -2.75 -15.23 6.81
C SER A 5 -2.04 -14.04 7.46
N ASN A 6 -0.99 -14.29 8.23
CA ASN A 6 -0.21 -13.24 8.87
C ASN A 6 0.91 -12.69 8.00
N LEU A 7 1.20 -13.33 6.87
CA LEU A 7 2.21 -12.85 5.94
C LEU A 7 1.66 -11.67 5.14
N ALA A 8 2.45 -10.60 5.03
CA ALA A 8 2.05 -9.41 4.29
C ALA A 8 1.68 -9.74 2.85
N VAL A 9 2.42 -10.64 2.20
CA VAL A 9 2.17 -10.99 0.79
C VAL A 9 0.84 -11.71 0.62
N VAL A 10 0.36 -12.42 1.65
CA VAL A 10 -0.94 -13.09 1.59
C VAL A 10 -2.07 -12.08 1.68
N ARG A 11 -1.91 -11.05 2.55
CA ARG A 11 -2.92 -10.02 2.72
C ARG A 11 -2.91 -8.99 1.59
N ASN A 12 -1.77 -8.77 0.97
CA ASN A 12 -1.62 -7.86 -0.15
C ASN A 12 -0.79 -8.54 -1.25
N PRO A 13 -1.45 -9.16 -2.23
CA PRO A 13 -0.73 -9.88 -3.28
C PRO A 13 0.17 -8.99 -4.13
N LEU A 14 -0.04 -7.67 -4.10
CA LEU A 14 0.83 -6.74 -4.83
C LEU A 14 2.27 -6.81 -4.34
N LEU A 15 2.49 -7.15 -3.07
CA LEU A 15 3.83 -7.24 -2.50
C LEU A 15 4.66 -8.38 -3.11
N ALA A 16 4.00 -9.36 -3.73
CA ALA A 16 4.69 -10.49 -4.37
C ALA A 16 5.03 -10.23 -5.84
N LEU A 17 4.58 -9.12 -6.41
CA LEU A 17 4.85 -8.83 -7.83
C LEU A 17 6.35 -8.58 -8.05
N PRO A 18 6.91 -9.12 -9.16
CA PRO A 18 8.35 -8.98 -9.40
C PRO A 18 8.86 -7.55 -9.39
N ALA A 19 8.14 -6.61 -10.01
CA ALA A 19 8.57 -5.22 -10.05
C ALA A 19 8.52 -4.57 -8.66
N VAL A 20 7.55 -4.95 -7.83
CA VAL A 20 7.46 -4.45 -6.46
C VAL A 20 8.66 -4.93 -5.63
N GLN A 21 9.14 -6.14 -5.88
CA GLN A 21 10.31 -6.68 -5.22
C GLN A 21 11.59 -5.90 -5.54
N ARG A 22 11.55 -5.09 -6.60
CA ARG A 22 12.71 -4.30 -7.04
C ARG A 22 12.71 -2.88 -6.47
N ILE A 23 11.74 -2.52 -5.64
CA ILE A 23 11.71 -1.19 -5.00
C ILE A 23 13.04 -0.83 -4.33
N PRO A 24 13.72 -1.75 -3.61
CA PRO A 24 15.01 -1.40 -3.00
C PRO A 24 16.09 -0.96 -3.99
N GLU A 25 15.94 -1.27 -5.29
CA GLU A 25 16.91 -0.87 -6.31
C GLU A 25 16.73 0.58 -6.75
N LEU A 26 15.61 1.22 -6.40
CA LEU A 26 15.34 2.61 -6.80
C LEU A 26 16.30 3.58 -6.10
N PRO A 27 16.71 4.66 -6.79
CA PRO A 27 17.43 5.74 -6.12
C PRO A 27 16.60 6.31 -4.96
N ALA A 28 17.29 6.84 -3.95
CA ALA A 28 16.64 7.35 -2.74
C ALA A 28 15.55 8.38 -3.05
N GLU A 29 15.81 9.28 -4.01
CA GLU A 29 14.83 10.30 -4.38
C GLU A 29 13.58 9.70 -4.99
N ALA A 30 13.74 8.66 -5.81
CA ALA A 30 12.60 7.96 -6.41
C ALA A 30 11.81 7.22 -5.36
N GLN A 31 12.49 6.59 -4.39
CA GLN A 31 11.79 5.92 -3.29
C GLN A 31 10.98 6.92 -2.46
N ALA A 32 11.57 8.09 -2.16
CA ALA A 32 10.87 9.12 -1.39
C ALA A 32 9.60 9.60 -2.10
N LEU A 33 9.70 9.84 -3.41
CA LEU A 33 8.54 10.27 -4.19
C LEU A 33 7.46 9.17 -4.24
N LEU A 34 7.88 7.93 -4.41
CA LEU A 34 6.95 6.80 -4.44
C LEU A 34 6.19 6.69 -3.11
N ILE A 35 6.89 6.87 -1.98
CA ILE A 35 6.26 6.87 -0.66
C ILE A 35 5.20 7.97 -0.58
N GLU A 36 5.50 9.18 -1.06
CA GLU A 36 4.53 10.29 -1.06
C GLU A 36 3.33 9.99 -1.93
N ILE A 37 3.55 9.44 -3.12
CA ILE A 37 2.46 9.07 -4.03
C ILE A 37 1.53 8.06 -3.36
N LEU A 38 2.10 7.03 -2.76
CA LEU A 38 1.31 5.99 -2.11
C LEU A 38 0.56 6.53 -0.89
N ALA A 39 1.17 7.45 -0.14
CA ALA A 39 0.50 8.09 0.99
C ALA A 39 -0.70 8.91 0.52
N ASP A 40 -0.55 9.64 -0.57
CA ASP A 40 -1.65 10.44 -1.14
C ASP A 40 -2.77 9.54 -1.65
N ILE A 41 -2.43 8.44 -2.33
CA ILE A 41 -3.44 7.49 -2.80
C ILE A 41 -4.22 6.91 -1.61
N ALA A 42 -3.51 6.52 -0.55
CA ALA A 42 -4.15 5.96 0.63
C ALA A 42 -5.11 6.96 1.29
N ARG A 43 -4.69 8.21 1.40
CA ARG A 43 -5.51 9.26 2.00
C ARG A 43 -6.74 9.56 1.16
N ASP A 44 -6.56 9.72 -0.14
CA ASP A 44 -7.66 9.97 -1.07
C ASP A 44 -8.66 8.82 -1.06
N ALA A 45 -8.16 7.58 -1.10
CA ALA A 45 -9.02 6.40 -1.10
C ALA A 45 -9.85 6.30 0.18
N ARG A 46 -9.27 6.63 1.33
CA ARG A 46 -10.02 6.64 2.60
C ARG A 46 -11.17 7.64 2.56
N GLY A 47 -10.92 8.83 2.02
CA GLY A 47 -11.96 9.85 1.88
C GLY A 47 -13.08 9.38 0.97
N ARG A 48 -12.75 8.74 -0.15
CA ARG A 48 -13.75 8.21 -1.08
C ARG A 48 -14.53 7.05 -0.47
N ALA A 49 -13.88 6.21 0.31
CA ALA A 49 -14.56 5.12 1.01
C ALA A 49 -15.58 5.67 2.00
N GLN A 50 -15.22 6.69 2.76
CA GLN A 50 -16.09 7.34 3.72
C GLN A 50 -17.31 7.95 3.02
N GLN A 51 -17.10 8.68 1.93
CA GLN A 51 -18.19 9.29 1.19
C GLN A 51 -19.12 8.24 0.57
N SER A 52 -18.56 7.16 0.05
CA SER A 52 -19.37 6.08 -0.52
C SER A 52 -20.22 5.41 0.55
N TRP A 53 -19.65 5.23 1.74
CA TRP A 53 -20.37 4.67 2.87
C TRP A 53 -21.55 5.55 3.28
N ILE A 54 -21.30 6.87 3.40
CA ILE A 54 -22.35 7.84 3.76
C ILE A 54 -23.48 7.84 2.74
N LYS A 55 -23.15 7.65 1.45
CA LYS A 55 -24.13 7.64 0.37
C LYS A 55 -24.76 6.25 0.17
N ASN A 56 -24.55 5.32 1.08
CA ASN A 56 -25.08 3.95 1.02
C ASN A 56 -24.62 3.19 -0.22
N LYS A 57 -23.40 3.43 -0.68
CA LYS A 57 -22.80 2.73 -1.82
C LYS A 57 -21.76 1.73 -1.30
N GLY A 58 -22.26 0.65 -0.67
CA GLY A 58 -21.41 -0.35 -0.04
C GLY A 58 -20.31 -0.92 -0.92
N PRO A 59 -20.62 -1.40 -2.15
CA PRO A 59 -19.58 -1.94 -3.02
C PRO A 59 -18.49 -0.93 -3.37
N MET A 60 -18.84 0.34 -3.59
CA MET A 60 -17.85 1.38 -3.86
C MET A 60 -17.02 1.69 -2.63
N ALA A 61 -17.65 1.70 -1.45
CA ALA A 61 -16.91 1.89 -0.20
C ALA A 61 -15.88 0.78 0.00
N ALA A 62 -16.26 -0.47 -0.26
CA ALA A 62 -15.36 -1.61 -0.15
C ALA A 62 -14.20 -1.51 -1.15
N TYR A 63 -14.49 -1.09 -2.38
CA TYR A 63 -13.47 -0.89 -3.40
C TYR A 63 -12.41 0.12 -2.95
N TRP A 64 -12.84 1.31 -2.51
CA TRP A 64 -11.91 2.34 -2.09
C TRP A 64 -11.15 1.96 -0.82
N LYS A 65 -11.80 1.23 0.07
CA LYS A 65 -11.14 0.73 1.26
C LYS A 65 -9.99 -0.22 0.89
N ALA A 66 -10.21 -1.10 -0.10
CA ALA A 66 -9.17 -2.00 -0.58
C ALA A 66 -8.02 -1.24 -1.25
N VAL A 67 -8.34 -0.23 -2.06
CA VAL A 67 -7.32 0.61 -2.71
C VAL A 67 -6.45 1.27 -1.64
N GLY A 68 -7.06 1.84 -0.61
CA GLY A 68 -6.34 2.49 0.48
C GLY A 68 -5.43 1.52 1.23
N ALA A 69 -5.93 0.32 1.51
CA ALA A 69 -5.15 -0.70 2.22
C ALA A 69 -3.94 -1.15 1.40
N TYR A 70 -4.13 -1.39 0.10
CA TYR A 70 -3.03 -1.80 -0.77
C TYR A 70 -1.97 -0.72 -0.89
N ALA A 71 -2.39 0.53 -1.07
CA ALA A 71 -1.46 1.65 -1.14
C ALA A 71 -0.65 1.80 0.15
N GLU A 72 -1.31 1.65 1.30
CA GLU A 72 -0.65 1.74 2.60
C GLU A 72 0.37 0.62 2.80
N HIS A 73 0.02 -0.61 2.39
CA HIS A 73 0.95 -1.73 2.49
C HIS A 73 2.19 -1.53 1.62
N LEU A 74 2.00 -1.02 0.39
CA LEU A 74 3.11 -0.70 -0.50
C LEU A 74 3.97 0.43 0.08
N ARG A 75 3.33 1.45 0.65
CA ARG A 75 4.05 2.56 1.27
C ARG A 75 4.96 2.05 2.41
N ARG A 76 4.44 1.18 3.25
CA ARG A 76 5.21 0.61 4.35
C ARG A 76 6.38 -0.23 3.85
N ALA A 77 6.17 -0.98 2.77
CA ALA A 77 7.24 -1.76 2.15
C ALA A 77 8.35 -0.85 1.61
N CYS A 78 7.98 0.28 0.99
CA CYS A 78 8.94 1.26 0.50
C CYS A 78 9.73 1.89 1.64
N ARG A 79 9.07 2.24 2.73
CA ARG A 79 9.73 2.82 3.90
C ARG A 79 10.70 1.83 4.53
N ARG A 80 10.33 0.56 4.61
CA ARG A 80 11.20 -0.48 5.14
C ARG A 80 12.46 -0.61 4.29
N ALA A 81 12.31 -0.61 2.96
CA ALA A 81 13.43 -0.68 2.04
C ALA A 81 14.39 0.52 2.23
N THR A 82 13.83 1.72 2.43
CA THR A 82 14.61 2.93 2.68
C THR A 82 15.40 2.81 3.98
N LEU A 83 14.78 2.32 5.05
CA LEU A 83 15.43 2.15 6.33
C LEU A 83 16.56 1.11 6.28
N GLU A 84 16.33 0.01 5.59
CA GLU A 84 17.36 -1.02 5.41
C GLU A 84 18.56 -0.49 4.64
N ARG A 85 18.33 0.44 3.74
CA ARG A 85 19.35 1.03 2.90
C ARG A 85 20.27 1.97 3.68
N THR A 86 19.74 2.62 4.74
CA THR A 86 20.48 3.60 5.53
C THR A 86 21.18 2.98 6.75
N SER A 87 20.89 1.73 7.04
CA SER A 87 21.47 1.05 8.20
C SER A 87 22.81 0.37 7.93
#